data_571b4a9173589344323163e9f070feee
#
_entry.id   571b4a9173589344323163e9f070feee
#
_cell.length_a   1.000
_cell.length_b   1.000
_cell.length_c   1.000
_cell.angle_alpha   90.00
_cell.angle_beta   90.00
_cell.angle_gamma   90.00
#
_symmetry.space_group_name_H-M   'P 1'
#
loop_
_entity.id
_entity.type
_entity.pdbx_description
1 polymer ?
#
loop_
_entity_poly.entity_id
_entity_poly.type
_entity_poly.pdbx_seq_one_letter_code
_entity_poly.pdbx_strand_id
1 'polypeptide(L)'
;VREAAEVIDDLRAEPPVAAVGTRWSLVSDRVMGGVSSGAMSRERIAGRDAIRLQGAVSLENNGGFLQLALDLASDGEAVDARRWTGLRLDVFGNDQDYNLHLRTSDIRRPWESFRHAFRATPDWTTVLLPFAEFTPHRTDQPLRLERLRRIGVVAIGRAFEADVAIADIRFYGGGRPEA
;
A
#
# COMPACT_ATOMS: atom_id res chain seq x y z
N VAL A 1 4.06 10.87 -19.14
CA VAL A 1 3.95 10.05 -17.92
C VAL A 1 5.22 9.23 -17.76
N ARG A 2 5.77 9.29 -16.58
CA ARG A 2 7.00 8.57 -16.23
C ARG A 2 6.72 7.07 -16.08
N GLU A 3 7.62 6.24 -16.60
CA GLU A 3 7.54 4.80 -16.35
C GLU A 3 7.79 4.48 -14.87
N ALA A 4 7.03 3.52 -14.33
CA ALA A 4 7.19 3.05 -12.97
C ALA A 4 8.53 2.31 -12.82
N ALA A 5 9.35 2.72 -11.86
CA ALA A 5 10.56 2.00 -11.49
C ALA A 5 10.20 0.69 -10.78
N GLU A 6 11.04 -0.33 -10.93
CA GLU A 6 10.79 -1.63 -10.30
C GLU A 6 10.66 -1.52 -8.77
N VAL A 7 11.63 -0.90 -8.11
CA VAL A 7 11.62 -0.77 -6.65
C VAL A 7 10.81 0.45 -6.25
N ILE A 8 9.77 0.24 -5.42
CA ILE A 8 9.00 1.31 -4.81
C ILE A 8 9.67 1.73 -3.50
N ASP A 9 9.90 0.77 -2.61
CA ASP A 9 10.69 1.00 -1.40
C ASP A 9 11.34 -0.30 -0.93
N ASP A 10 12.67 -0.31 -0.80
CA ASP A 10 13.43 -1.41 -0.24
C ASP A 10 13.96 -1.08 1.16
N LEU A 11 13.47 0.00 1.76
CA LEU A 11 13.79 0.47 3.10
C LEU A 11 15.26 0.86 3.31
N ARG A 12 15.99 1.15 2.25
CA ARG A 12 17.40 1.59 2.29
C ARG A 12 17.56 3.10 2.33
N ALA A 13 16.54 3.85 1.90
CA ALA A 13 16.56 5.30 1.96
C ALA A 13 16.41 5.81 3.40
N GLU A 14 16.87 7.03 3.66
CA GLU A 14 16.71 7.66 4.97
C GLU A 14 15.22 7.86 5.32
N PRO A 15 14.79 7.44 6.52
CA PRO A 15 13.40 7.64 6.93
C PRO A 15 13.00 9.13 6.95
N PRO A 16 11.77 9.46 6.60
CA PRO A 16 10.66 8.60 6.16
C PRO A 16 10.56 8.45 4.64
N VAL A 17 11.64 8.68 3.90
CA VAL A 17 11.67 8.69 2.44
C VAL A 17 11.74 7.26 1.90
N ALA A 18 10.91 6.97 0.90
CA ALA A 18 10.95 5.71 0.15
C ALA A 18 11.95 5.80 -1.01
N ALA A 19 12.32 4.64 -1.57
CA ALA A 19 13.26 4.58 -2.70
C ALA A 19 12.80 5.40 -3.91
N VAL A 20 11.48 5.50 -4.14
CA VAL A 20 10.92 6.35 -5.21
C VAL A 20 11.03 7.85 -4.94
N GLY A 21 11.50 8.25 -3.76
CA GLY A 21 11.71 9.66 -3.40
C GLY A 21 10.54 10.34 -2.70
N THR A 22 9.45 9.65 -2.51
CA THR A 22 8.28 10.15 -1.77
C THR A 22 8.33 9.70 -0.31
N ARG A 23 7.37 10.18 0.50
CA ARG A 23 7.33 9.88 1.93
C ARG A 23 6.11 9.05 2.28
N TRP A 24 6.32 8.01 3.06
CA TRP A 24 5.22 7.30 3.71
C TRP A 24 4.46 8.23 4.65
N SER A 25 3.14 8.08 4.68
CA SER A 25 2.27 8.80 5.60
C SER A 25 1.26 7.86 6.23
N LEU A 26 0.91 8.18 7.48
CA LEU A 26 -0.16 7.49 8.19
C LEU A 26 -1.47 8.22 7.94
N VAL A 27 -2.45 7.51 7.40
CA VAL A 27 -3.81 8.00 7.19
C VAL A 27 -4.77 7.13 7.99
N SER A 28 -5.70 7.73 8.69
CA SER A 28 -6.71 7.01 9.45
C SER A 28 -8.11 7.51 9.14
N ASP A 29 -9.10 6.77 9.62
CA ASP A 29 -10.51 7.15 9.53
C ASP A 29 -10.85 8.44 10.30
N ARG A 30 -9.91 9.00 11.05
CA ARG A 30 -10.10 10.31 11.71
C ARG A 30 -10.37 11.43 10.72
N VAL A 31 -9.91 11.30 9.48
CA VAL A 31 -10.26 12.25 8.38
C VAL A 31 -11.76 12.24 8.07
N MET A 32 -12.49 11.21 8.50
CA MET A 32 -13.94 11.04 8.30
C MET A 32 -14.71 11.09 9.63
N GLY A 33 -14.07 11.48 10.73
CA GLY A 33 -14.67 11.49 12.06
C GLY A 33 -14.59 10.18 12.82
N GLY A 34 -13.91 9.16 12.30
CA GLY A 34 -13.66 7.90 12.99
C GLY A 34 -12.66 8.05 14.14
N VAL A 35 -12.51 7.00 14.93
CA VAL A 35 -11.70 7.02 16.15
C VAL A 35 -10.59 5.96 16.16
N SER A 36 -10.27 5.35 15.04
CA SER A 36 -9.10 4.46 14.94
C SER A 36 -7.82 5.21 15.31
N SER A 37 -6.93 4.54 16.02
CA SER A 37 -5.71 5.14 16.55
C SER A 37 -4.52 4.27 16.23
N GLY A 38 -3.50 4.83 15.60
CA GLY A 38 -2.32 4.07 15.23
C GLY A 38 -1.07 4.92 15.09
N ALA A 39 0.04 4.23 14.84
CA ALA A 39 1.35 4.82 14.65
C ALA A 39 2.08 4.15 13.50
N MET A 40 2.92 4.93 12.84
CA MET A 40 3.84 4.49 11.80
C MET A 40 5.25 4.64 12.34
N SER A 41 6.08 3.61 12.17
CA SER A 41 7.47 3.65 12.63
C SER A 41 8.40 2.91 11.66
N ARG A 42 9.67 3.34 11.67
CA ARG A 42 10.78 2.59 11.05
C ARG A 42 11.46 1.78 12.13
N GLU A 43 11.50 0.47 11.94
CA GLU A 43 12.05 -0.46 12.93
C GLU A 43 12.81 -1.58 12.25
N ARG A 44 13.69 -2.22 13.01
CA ARG A 44 14.27 -3.47 12.61
C ARG A 44 13.45 -4.60 13.22
N ILE A 45 12.87 -5.45 12.39
CA ILE A 45 11.97 -6.53 12.79
C ILE A 45 12.50 -7.84 12.23
N ALA A 46 12.75 -8.81 13.11
CA ALA A 46 13.25 -10.14 12.71
C ALA A 46 14.39 -10.05 11.68
N GLY A 47 15.35 -9.17 11.93
CA GLY A 47 16.57 -9.01 11.14
C GLY A 47 16.45 -8.14 9.90
N ARG A 48 15.32 -7.48 9.64
CA ARG A 48 15.13 -6.62 8.47
C ARG A 48 14.63 -5.23 8.86
N ASP A 49 15.13 -4.22 8.17
CA ASP A 49 14.58 -2.88 8.26
C ASP A 49 13.19 -2.85 7.63
N ALA A 50 12.25 -2.26 8.33
CA ALA A 50 10.85 -2.27 7.92
C ALA A 50 10.13 -0.98 8.28
N ILE A 51 9.06 -0.68 7.56
CA ILE A 51 8.06 0.29 7.98
C ILE A 51 6.88 -0.46 8.59
N ARG A 52 6.45 -0.03 9.77
CA ARG A 52 5.45 -0.72 10.57
C ARG A 52 4.25 0.16 10.84
N LEU A 53 3.07 -0.45 10.72
CA LEU A 53 1.79 0.11 11.10
C LEU A 53 1.26 -0.67 12.29
N GLN A 54 1.00 0.03 13.40
CA GLN A 54 0.38 -0.56 14.59
C GLN A 54 -0.76 0.32 15.06
N GLY A 55 -1.81 -0.28 15.56
CA GLY A 55 -2.86 0.45 16.22
C GLY A 55 -4.19 -0.27 16.28
N ALA A 56 -5.16 0.38 16.91
CA ALA A 56 -6.50 -0.11 17.08
C ALA A 56 -7.42 0.41 15.97
N VAL A 57 -7.94 -0.50 15.13
CA VAL A 57 -8.99 -0.17 14.17
C VAL A 57 -10.33 -0.22 14.90
N SER A 58 -11.08 0.87 14.83
CA SER A 58 -12.41 0.99 15.44
C SER A 58 -13.46 1.26 14.36
N LEU A 59 -14.60 0.60 14.46
CA LEU A 59 -15.74 0.83 13.56
C LEU A 59 -16.66 1.96 14.02
N GLU A 60 -16.38 2.58 15.17
CA GLU A 60 -17.18 3.68 15.71
C GLU A 60 -17.16 4.88 14.75
N ASN A 61 -18.27 5.63 14.74
CA ASN A 61 -18.45 6.84 13.92
C ASN A 61 -18.28 6.59 12.41
N ASN A 62 -18.69 5.41 11.93
CA ASN A 62 -18.53 4.96 10.54
C ASN A 62 -17.06 4.93 10.09
N GLY A 63 -16.13 4.79 11.04
CA GLY A 63 -14.72 4.61 10.77
C GLY A 63 -14.38 3.18 10.37
N GLY A 64 -13.15 2.80 10.52
CA GLY A 64 -12.72 1.43 10.36
C GLY A 64 -11.46 1.22 9.52
N PHE A 65 -10.51 2.18 9.50
CA PHE A 65 -9.24 1.91 8.84
C PHE A 65 -8.04 2.66 9.43
N LEU A 66 -6.89 2.05 9.26
CA LEU A 66 -5.55 2.65 9.38
C LEU A 66 -4.78 2.32 8.11
N GLN A 67 -4.01 3.26 7.59
CA GLN A 67 -3.32 3.09 6.31
C GLN A 67 -1.91 3.68 6.32
N LEU A 68 -0.96 2.93 5.76
CA LEU A 68 0.32 3.47 5.29
C LEU A 68 0.15 3.84 3.82
N ALA A 69 0.24 5.11 3.49
CA ALA A 69 0.05 5.59 2.13
C ALA A 69 1.35 6.11 1.54
N LEU A 70 1.54 5.89 0.24
CA LEU A 70 2.71 6.35 -0.49
C LEU A 70 2.32 6.79 -1.89
N ASP A 71 2.64 8.04 -2.23
CA ASP A 71 2.56 8.51 -3.61
C ASP A 71 3.73 7.91 -4.41
N LEU A 72 3.49 7.59 -5.67
CA LEU A 72 4.50 6.97 -6.53
C LEU A 72 5.38 7.99 -7.26
N ALA A 73 5.00 9.26 -7.26
CA ALA A 73 5.79 10.36 -7.80
C ALA A 73 5.72 11.58 -6.89
N SER A 74 6.82 12.35 -6.83
CA SER A 74 7.02 13.44 -5.87
C SER A 74 6.05 14.61 -6.03
N ASP A 75 5.47 14.78 -7.20
CA ASP A 75 4.50 15.82 -7.52
C ASP A 75 3.04 15.34 -7.45
N GLY A 76 2.82 14.10 -6.98
CA GLY A 76 1.50 13.47 -6.97
C GLY A 76 1.02 13.01 -8.34
N GLU A 77 1.87 13.07 -9.36
CA GLU A 77 1.52 12.60 -10.70
C GLU A 77 1.49 11.08 -10.79
N ALA A 78 0.86 10.59 -11.86
CA ALA A 78 0.79 9.17 -12.15
C ALA A 78 2.10 8.64 -12.74
N VAL A 79 2.32 7.35 -12.55
CA VAL A 79 3.36 6.60 -13.24
C VAL A 79 2.73 5.52 -14.11
N ASP A 80 3.42 5.11 -15.15
CA ASP A 80 2.97 4.05 -16.06
C ASP A 80 3.52 2.71 -15.60
N ALA A 81 2.66 1.86 -15.07
CA ALA A 81 2.99 0.53 -14.56
C ALA A 81 2.59 -0.61 -15.51
N ARG A 82 2.24 -0.32 -16.76
CA ARG A 82 1.73 -1.33 -17.70
C ARG A 82 2.71 -2.45 -18.03
N ARG A 83 4.02 -2.18 -17.92
CA ARG A 83 5.02 -3.24 -18.17
C ARG A 83 5.06 -4.31 -17.07
N TRP A 84 4.46 -4.05 -15.92
CA TRP A 84 4.53 -4.91 -14.74
C TRP A 84 3.28 -5.78 -14.63
N THR A 85 3.43 -6.94 -13.99
CA THR A 85 2.32 -7.88 -13.75
C THR A 85 1.56 -7.55 -12.46
N GLY A 86 2.25 -7.05 -11.47
CA GLY A 86 1.66 -6.76 -10.17
C GLY A 86 2.66 -6.21 -9.18
N LEU A 87 2.31 -6.32 -7.90
CA LEU A 87 3.12 -5.87 -6.77
C LEU A 87 3.61 -7.07 -5.96
N ARG A 88 4.86 -7.00 -5.54
CA ARG A 88 5.50 -7.95 -4.64
C ARG A 88 5.83 -7.25 -3.35
N LEU A 89 5.37 -7.82 -2.23
CA LEU A 89 5.62 -7.30 -0.90
C LEU A 89 6.28 -8.35 -0.04
N ASP A 90 7.30 -7.95 0.73
CA ASP A 90 7.79 -8.73 1.85
C ASP A 90 7.11 -8.19 3.11
N VAL A 91 6.32 -9.03 3.76
CA VAL A 91 5.42 -8.64 4.86
C VAL A 91 5.67 -9.47 6.12
N PHE A 92 5.44 -8.84 7.26
CA PHE A 92 5.47 -9.46 8.59
C PHE A 92 4.28 -8.89 9.38
N GLY A 93 3.55 -9.73 10.09
CA GLY A 93 2.39 -9.22 10.80
C GLY A 93 1.95 -10.10 11.97
N ASN A 94 0.71 -9.93 12.35
CA ASN A 94 0.10 -10.56 13.52
C ASN A 94 -0.96 -11.62 13.14
N ASP A 95 -0.77 -12.24 11.98
CA ASP A 95 -1.64 -13.29 11.45
C ASP A 95 -3.06 -12.79 11.17
N GLN A 96 -3.16 -11.60 10.61
CA GLN A 96 -4.42 -10.95 10.22
C GLN A 96 -4.42 -10.64 8.72
N ASP A 97 -5.61 -10.41 8.18
CA ASP A 97 -5.80 -9.97 6.80
C ASP A 97 -5.67 -8.45 6.70
N TYR A 98 -4.96 -8.02 5.68
CA TYR A 98 -4.77 -6.62 5.31
C TYR A 98 -5.11 -6.45 3.83
N ASN A 99 -5.19 -5.22 3.38
CA ASN A 99 -5.42 -4.92 1.97
C ASN A 99 -4.32 -4.04 1.41
N LEU A 100 -4.00 -4.25 0.15
CA LEU A 100 -3.28 -3.27 -0.63
C LEU A 100 -4.29 -2.50 -1.48
N HIS A 101 -4.29 -1.17 -1.33
CA HIS A 101 -5.11 -0.27 -2.13
C HIS A 101 -4.28 0.40 -3.20
N LEU A 102 -4.85 0.49 -4.39
CA LEU A 102 -4.30 1.26 -5.51
C LEU A 102 -5.24 2.41 -5.82
N ARG A 103 -4.66 3.55 -6.15
CA ARG A 103 -5.39 4.71 -6.65
C ARG A 103 -4.74 5.18 -7.94
N THR A 104 -5.59 5.51 -8.90
CA THR A 104 -5.17 6.10 -10.17
C THR A 104 -5.60 7.57 -10.23
N SER A 105 -5.10 8.31 -11.20
CA SER A 105 -5.55 9.69 -11.42
C SER A 105 -6.99 9.78 -11.96
N ASP A 106 -7.60 8.65 -12.32
CA ASP A 106 -9.01 8.60 -12.74
C ASP A 106 -9.99 8.61 -11.57
N ILE A 107 -9.55 8.27 -10.36
CA ILE A 107 -10.40 8.29 -9.17
C ILE A 107 -10.04 9.48 -8.30
N ARG A 108 -11.08 10.24 -7.92
CA ARG A 108 -10.92 11.52 -7.22
C ARG A 108 -11.47 11.52 -5.80
N ARG A 109 -12.41 10.60 -5.52
CA ARG A 109 -13.08 10.53 -4.23
C ARG A 109 -12.27 9.69 -3.25
N PRO A 110 -12.12 10.11 -1.99
CA PRO A 110 -11.27 9.41 -1.02
C PRO A 110 -11.65 7.95 -0.77
N TRP A 111 -12.94 7.62 -0.95
CA TRP A 111 -13.44 6.26 -0.71
C TRP A 111 -13.31 5.32 -1.91
N GLU A 112 -12.90 5.82 -3.06
CA GLU A 112 -12.67 5.00 -4.25
C GLU A 112 -11.28 4.36 -4.21
N SER A 113 -11.18 3.09 -4.55
CA SER A 113 -9.91 2.38 -4.63
C SER A 113 -10.03 1.10 -5.43
N PHE A 114 -8.88 0.51 -5.76
CA PHE A 114 -8.77 -0.88 -6.23
C PHE A 114 -8.07 -1.67 -5.15
N ARG A 115 -8.56 -2.86 -4.80
CA ARG A 115 -8.15 -3.60 -3.59
C ARG A 115 -7.75 -5.04 -3.88
N HIS A 116 -6.74 -5.49 -3.18
CA HIS A 116 -6.34 -6.89 -3.10
C HIS A 116 -5.98 -7.23 -1.66
N ALA A 117 -6.61 -8.26 -1.09
CA ALA A 117 -6.31 -8.72 0.26
C ALA A 117 -5.02 -9.54 0.29
N PHE A 118 -4.33 -9.49 1.43
CA PHE A 118 -3.20 -10.38 1.72
C PHE A 118 -3.15 -10.70 3.20
N ARG A 119 -2.52 -11.83 3.53
CA ARG A 119 -2.31 -12.26 4.91
C ARG A 119 -0.90 -11.91 5.36
N ALA A 120 -0.77 -11.28 6.52
CA ALA A 120 0.54 -10.99 7.13
C ALA A 120 0.76 -11.93 8.33
N THR A 121 1.57 -12.96 8.10
CA THR A 121 1.91 -13.95 9.12
C THR A 121 3.05 -13.45 10.01
N PRO A 122 3.28 -14.05 11.22
CA PRO A 122 4.35 -13.63 12.12
C PRO A 122 5.75 -14.14 11.70
N ASP A 123 5.99 -14.16 10.41
CA ASP A 123 7.26 -14.48 9.75
C ASP A 123 7.37 -13.64 8.49
N TRP A 124 8.60 -13.29 8.08
CA TRP A 124 8.79 -12.62 6.80
C TRP A 124 8.32 -13.52 5.66
N THR A 125 7.33 -13.06 4.92
CA THR A 125 6.71 -13.78 3.81
C THR A 125 6.61 -12.86 2.61
N THR A 126 6.87 -13.37 1.42
CA THR A 126 6.66 -12.66 0.17
C THR A 126 5.26 -12.95 -0.34
N VAL A 127 4.49 -11.89 -0.62
CA VAL A 127 3.18 -11.99 -1.27
C VAL A 127 3.23 -11.34 -2.64
N LEU A 128 2.57 -11.96 -3.61
CA LEU A 128 2.43 -11.47 -4.98
C LEU A 128 0.98 -11.07 -5.21
N LEU A 129 0.78 -9.83 -5.63
CA LEU A 129 -0.54 -9.25 -5.86
C LEU A 129 -0.66 -8.84 -7.33
N PRO A 130 -1.12 -9.76 -8.21
CA PRO A 130 -1.29 -9.45 -9.63
C PRO A 130 -2.34 -8.35 -9.85
N PHE A 131 -2.06 -7.42 -10.74
CA PHE A 131 -3.03 -6.35 -11.05
C PHE A 131 -4.39 -6.88 -11.52
N ALA A 132 -4.37 -7.99 -12.25
CA ALA A 132 -5.61 -8.62 -12.75
C ALA A 132 -6.54 -9.11 -11.63
N GLU A 133 -6.03 -9.30 -10.40
CA GLU A 133 -6.81 -9.77 -9.26
C GLU A 133 -7.28 -8.63 -8.35
N PHE A 134 -6.93 -7.39 -8.64
CA PHE A 134 -7.45 -6.25 -7.90
C PHE A 134 -8.91 -6.00 -8.30
N THR A 135 -9.73 -5.72 -7.30
CA THR A 135 -11.16 -5.43 -7.52
C THR A 135 -11.47 -3.96 -7.25
N PRO A 136 -12.31 -3.32 -8.10
CA PRO A 136 -12.73 -1.95 -7.85
C PRO A 136 -13.64 -1.89 -6.62
N HIS A 137 -13.48 -0.83 -5.85
CA HIS A 137 -14.30 -0.54 -4.69
C HIS A 137 -14.89 0.85 -4.79
N ARG A 138 -16.21 0.94 -4.86
CA ARG A 138 -16.99 2.18 -4.97
C ARG A 138 -16.63 3.06 -6.16
N THR A 139 -16.14 2.45 -7.24
CA THR A 139 -15.82 3.14 -8.48
C THR A 139 -16.23 2.30 -9.66
N ASP A 140 -16.67 2.96 -10.75
CA ASP A 140 -16.95 2.35 -12.04
C ASP A 140 -15.78 2.46 -13.01
N GLN A 141 -14.70 3.12 -12.59
CA GLN A 141 -13.52 3.28 -13.43
C GLN A 141 -12.75 1.97 -13.56
N PRO A 142 -12.21 1.65 -14.74
CA PRO A 142 -11.25 0.54 -14.84
C PRO A 142 -9.92 0.90 -14.18
N LEU A 143 -9.17 -0.11 -13.77
CA LEU A 143 -7.81 0.08 -13.29
C LEU A 143 -6.88 0.35 -14.48
N ARG A 144 -6.55 1.61 -14.68
CA ARG A 144 -5.61 2.03 -15.73
C ARG A 144 -4.21 2.13 -15.16
N LEU A 145 -3.36 1.17 -15.49
CA LEU A 145 -2.00 1.07 -14.95
C LEU A 145 -1.08 2.20 -15.44
N GLU A 146 -1.39 2.82 -16.58
CA GLU A 146 -0.68 4.01 -17.07
C GLU A 146 -0.99 5.27 -16.25
N ARG A 147 -1.91 5.17 -15.29
CA ARG A 147 -2.34 6.28 -14.43
C ARG A 147 -2.23 5.96 -12.95
N LEU A 148 -1.38 5.02 -12.59
CA LEU A 148 -1.20 4.62 -11.20
C LEU A 148 -0.50 5.73 -10.42
N ARG A 149 -1.11 6.16 -9.31
CA ARG A 149 -0.66 7.35 -8.57
C ARG A 149 -0.22 7.05 -7.14
N ARG A 150 -0.92 6.16 -6.45
CA ARG A 150 -0.74 5.92 -5.03
C ARG A 150 -0.98 4.47 -4.67
N ILE A 151 -0.22 3.99 -3.70
CA ILE A 151 -0.45 2.71 -3.05
C ILE A 151 -0.71 2.92 -1.57
N GLY A 152 -1.42 1.98 -0.94
CA GLY A 152 -1.65 1.98 0.49
C GLY A 152 -1.69 0.58 1.06
N VAL A 153 -1.07 0.39 2.22
CA VAL A 153 -1.20 -0.82 3.03
C VAL A 153 -2.23 -0.52 4.10
N VAL A 154 -3.33 -1.26 4.12
CA VAL A 154 -4.55 -0.85 4.84
C VAL A 154 -5.04 -1.95 5.78
N ALA A 155 -5.24 -1.56 7.04
CA ALA A 155 -5.99 -2.34 8.04
C ALA A 155 -7.42 -1.83 8.04
N ILE A 156 -8.38 -2.64 7.61
CA ILE A 156 -9.74 -2.18 7.33
C ILE A 156 -10.79 -3.27 7.52
N GLY A 157 -12.02 -2.85 7.72
CA GLY A 157 -13.23 -3.67 7.56
C GLY A 157 -13.72 -4.34 8.82
N ARG A 158 -12.96 -4.29 9.90
CA ARG A 158 -13.36 -4.83 11.20
C ARG A 158 -12.63 -4.12 12.34
N ALA A 159 -13.13 -4.21 13.54
CA ALA A 159 -12.44 -3.75 14.73
C ALA A 159 -11.38 -4.80 15.13
N PHE A 160 -10.11 -4.40 15.17
CA PHE A 160 -9.01 -5.29 15.56
C PHE A 160 -7.73 -4.50 15.86
N GLU A 161 -6.79 -5.16 16.52
CA GLU A 161 -5.44 -4.62 16.67
C GLU A 161 -4.64 -4.90 15.40
N ALA A 162 -4.26 -3.85 14.71
CA ALA A 162 -3.42 -3.94 13.52
C ALA A 162 -1.94 -3.95 13.90
N ASP A 163 -1.18 -4.79 13.23
CA ASP A 163 0.28 -4.82 13.34
C ASP A 163 0.85 -5.48 12.09
N VAL A 164 1.32 -4.65 11.16
CA VAL A 164 1.87 -5.12 9.89
C VAL A 164 3.11 -4.29 9.53
N ALA A 165 4.13 -4.97 9.03
CA ALA A 165 5.38 -4.36 8.61
C ALA A 165 5.73 -4.77 7.19
N ILE A 166 6.34 -3.84 6.45
CA ILE A 166 6.79 -4.02 5.08
C ILE A 166 8.30 -3.79 5.03
N ALA A 167 9.06 -4.77 4.53
CA ALA A 167 10.50 -4.64 4.33
C ALA A 167 10.90 -4.37 2.88
N ASP A 168 10.03 -4.68 1.95
CA ASP A 168 10.24 -4.46 0.53
C ASP A 168 8.89 -4.40 -0.18
N ILE A 169 8.72 -3.42 -1.05
CA ILE A 169 7.59 -3.36 -1.97
C ILE A 169 8.10 -2.93 -3.33
N ARG A 170 7.76 -3.73 -4.34
CA ARG A 170 8.18 -3.48 -5.72
C ARG A 170 7.18 -4.03 -6.71
N PHE A 171 7.28 -3.54 -7.93
CA PHE A 171 6.60 -4.16 -9.07
C PHE A 171 7.33 -5.44 -9.46
N TYR A 172 6.61 -6.39 -10.05
CA TYR A 172 7.21 -7.64 -10.54
C TYR A 172 6.64 -8.05 -11.89
N GLY A 173 7.32 -9.01 -12.53
CA GLY A 173 6.86 -9.63 -13.77
C GLY A 173 7.08 -8.78 -15.02
N GLY A 174 7.91 -7.72 -14.91
CA GLY A 174 8.21 -6.86 -16.05
C GLY A 174 8.97 -7.63 -17.12
N GLY A 175 8.28 -8.05 -18.19
CA GLY A 175 8.94 -8.54 -19.38
C GLY A 175 9.70 -7.40 -20.06
N ARG A 176 10.85 -7.72 -20.68
CA ARG A 176 11.44 -6.79 -21.62
C ARG A 176 10.45 -6.59 -22.76
N PRO A 177 10.19 -5.34 -23.19
CA PRO A 177 9.44 -5.17 -24.42
C PRO A 177 10.18 -5.91 -25.51
N GLU A 178 9.51 -6.84 -26.18
CA GLU A 178 10.09 -7.49 -27.34
C GLU A 178 10.40 -6.40 -28.37
N ALA A 179 11.62 -6.45 -28.82
CA ALA A 179 12.07 -5.51 -29.83
C ALA A 179 11.35 -5.75 -31.16
#